data_e49a1f2a7fab1cc000664b3db217d2b8
#
_entry.id   e49a1f2a7fab1cc000664b3db217d2b8
#
_cell.length_a   1.000
_cell.length_b   1.000
_cell.length_c   1.000
_cell.angle_alpha   90.00
_cell.angle_beta   90.00
_cell.angle_gamma   90.00
#
_symmetry.space_group_name_H-M   'P 1'
#
loop_
_entity.id
_entity.type
_entity.pdbx_description
1 polymer ?
#
loop_
_entity_poly.entity_id
_entity_poly.type
_entity_poly.pdbx_seq_one_letter_code
_entity_poly.pdbx_strand_id
1 'polypeptide(L)'
;MTTFVGYHRPDGSVGVRNHLLVLSLAGLTGPTTRRVGNAIAGVVTIAFPYGAGLLGRDRDAHIAALQALPAHPNVGATVLIGDNPPLMDRIAAAAEATGNARISPWMTAVRMRLP
;
A
#
# COMPACT_ATOMS: atom_id res chain seq x y z
N MET A 1 -33.90 7.04 -5.67
CA MET A 1 -32.60 6.93 -4.96
C MET A 1 -31.76 5.90 -5.71
N THR A 2 -30.55 6.27 -6.07
CA THR A 2 -29.62 5.38 -6.74
C THR A 2 -28.76 4.66 -5.72
N THR A 3 -28.63 3.36 -5.85
CA THR A 3 -27.79 2.52 -4.98
C THR A 3 -26.69 1.87 -5.81
N PHE A 4 -25.60 1.50 -5.13
CA PHE A 4 -24.53 0.74 -5.74
C PHE A 4 -24.03 -0.33 -4.77
N VAL A 5 -23.38 -1.35 -5.33
CA VAL A 5 -22.73 -2.39 -4.54
C VAL A 5 -21.29 -1.97 -4.25
N GLY A 6 -20.90 -2.01 -2.98
CA GLY A 6 -19.56 -1.62 -2.56
C GLY A 6 -19.08 -2.44 -1.39
N TYR A 7 -17.86 -2.14 -0.96
CA TYR A 7 -17.17 -2.82 0.14
C TYR A 7 -17.16 -1.91 1.36
N HIS A 8 -17.89 -2.29 2.41
CA HIS A 8 -17.81 -1.60 3.69
C HIS A 8 -16.47 -1.88 4.36
N ARG A 9 -15.83 -0.84 4.81
CA ARG A 9 -14.58 -0.95 5.56
C ARG A 9 -14.86 -0.72 7.05
N PRO A 10 -14.03 -1.30 7.94
CA PRO A 10 -14.26 -1.17 9.39
C PRO A 10 -14.28 0.26 9.91
N ASP A 11 -13.60 1.20 9.25
CA ASP A 11 -13.61 2.62 9.62
C ASP A 11 -14.87 3.39 9.16
N GLY A 12 -15.81 2.69 8.51
CA GLY A 12 -17.03 3.29 7.98
C GLY A 12 -16.94 3.80 6.55
N SER A 13 -15.75 3.81 5.94
CA SER A 13 -15.60 4.15 4.54
C SER A 13 -16.14 3.04 3.63
N VAL A 14 -16.42 3.39 2.38
CA VAL A 14 -16.96 2.46 1.39
C VAL A 14 -16.09 2.49 0.14
N GLY A 15 -15.59 1.33 -0.27
CA GLY A 15 -14.86 1.16 -1.52
C GLY A 15 -15.77 0.63 -2.61
N VAL A 16 -15.56 1.08 -3.84
CA VAL A 16 -16.24 0.54 -5.04
C VAL A 16 -15.38 -0.51 -5.73
N ARG A 17 -14.17 -0.71 -5.26
CA ARG A 17 -13.22 -1.73 -5.72
C ARG A 17 -12.60 -2.43 -4.52
N ASN A 18 -12.00 -3.57 -4.77
CA ASN A 18 -11.30 -4.36 -3.75
C ASN A 18 -9.94 -4.80 -4.31
N HIS A 19 -9.09 -3.83 -4.60
CA HIS A 19 -7.80 -4.07 -5.23
C HIS A 19 -6.81 -4.76 -4.30
N LEU A 20 -6.00 -5.64 -4.85
CA LEU A 20 -4.72 -6.02 -4.28
C LEU A 20 -3.67 -5.06 -4.81
N LEU A 21 -3.06 -4.31 -3.91
CA LEU A 21 -2.05 -3.31 -4.22
C LEU A 21 -0.65 -3.89 -3.98
N VAL A 22 0.22 -3.76 -4.97
CA VAL A 22 1.66 -4.06 -4.85
C VAL A 22 2.39 -2.72 -4.92
N LEU A 23 3.01 -2.32 -3.82
CA LEU A 23 3.55 -0.96 -3.63
C LEU A 23 5.02 -1.01 -3.25
N SER A 24 5.86 -0.28 -3.99
CA SER A 24 7.25 -0.06 -3.60
C SER A 24 7.39 1.22 -2.78
N LEU A 25 8.35 1.22 -1.83
CA LEU A 25 8.64 2.39 -1.01
C LEU A 25 9.63 3.35 -1.67
N ALA A 26 10.48 2.83 -2.54
CA ALA A 26 11.52 3.64 -3.19
C ALA A 26 11.91 3.03 -4.55
N GLY A 27 12.60 3.81 -5.36
CA GLY A 27 12.97 3.43 -6.71
C GLY A 27 13.85 2.17 -6.80
N LEU A 28 14.70 1.94 -5.79
CA LEU A 28 15.58 0.77 -5.74
C LEU A 28 14.81 -0.55 -5.76
N THR A 29 13.64 -0.59 -5.14
CA THR A 29 12.79 -1.80 -5.09
C THR A 29 11.75 -1.83 -6.20
N GLY A 30 11.74 -0.84 -7.09
CA GLY A 30 10.80 -0.77 -8.21
C GLY A 30 10.81 -1.99 -9.13
N PRO A 31 11.99 -2.46 -9.58
CA PRO A 31 12.06 -3.66 -10.42
C PRO A 31 11.45 -4.91 -9.77
N THR A 32 11.75 -5.14 -8.49
CA THR A 32 11.15 -6.25 -7.72
C THR A 32 9.64 -6.09 -7.62
N THR A 33 9.17 -4.88 -7.35
CA THR A 33 7.74 -4.57 -7.26
C THR A 33 7.02 -4.88 -8.58
N ARG A 34 7.60 -4.49 -9.70
CA ARG A 34 7.03 -4.78 -11.02
C ARG A 34 7.02 -6.28 -11.32
N ARG A 35 8.06 -7.00 -10.93
CA ARG A 35 8.11 -8.46 -11.11
C ARG A 35 7.02 -9.17 -10.31
N VAL A 36 6.82 -8.75 -9.05
CA VAL A 36 5.75 -9.31 -8.21
C VAL A 36 4.38 -8.97 -8.79
N GLY A 37 4.16 -7.73 -9.19
CA GLY A 37 2.89 -7.31 -9.77
C GLY A 37 2.57 -8.02 -11.09
N ASN A 38 3.58 -8.26 -11.92
CA ASN A 38 3.39 -8.94 -13.20
C ASN A 38 3.13 -10.44 -13.05
N ALA A 39 3.50 -11.03 -11.92
CA ALA A 39 3.27 -12.45 -11.66
C ALA A 39 1.81 -12.79 -11.34
N ILE A 40 1.00 -11.81 -11.01
CA ILE A 40 -0.39 -12.02 -10.55
C ILE A 40 -1.32 -11.13 -11.38
N ALA A 41 -2.28 -11.74 -12.07
CA ALA A 41 -3.25 -10.98 -12.85
C ALA A 41 -4.21 -10.19 -11.95
N GLY A 42 -4.59 -8.99 -12.41
CA GLY A 42 -5.61 -8.19 -11.75
C GLY A 42 -5.13 -7.34 -10.57
N VAL A 43 -3.84 -7.35 -10.25
CA VAL A 43 -3.30 -6.49 -9.19
C VAL A 43 -2.99 -5.09 -9.71
N VAL A 44 -3.04 -4.11 -8.80
CA VAL A 44 -2.59 -2.75 -9.06
C VAL A 44 -1.15 -2.63 -8.57
N THR A 45 -0.24 -2.26 -9.45
CA THR A 45 1.18 -2.11 -9.14
C THR A 45 1.57 -0.64 -9.17
N ILE A 46 2.13 -0.15 -8.06
CA ILE A 46 2.67 1.20 -7.98
C ILE A 46 4.14 1.10 -7.56
N ALA A 47 5.02 1.39 -8.50
CA ALA A 47 6.47 1.36 -8.31
C ALA A 47 7.00 2.79 -8.43
N PHE A 48 7.17 3.48 -7.31
CA PHE A 48 7.70 4.83 -7.31
C PHE A 48 9.14 4.84 -7.79
N PRO A 49 9.50 5.74 -8.74
CA PRO A 49 10.86 5.84 -9.26
C PRO A 49 11.82 6.63 -8.35
N TYR A 50 11.32 7.19 -7.27
CA TYR A 50 12.07 8.02 -6.32
C TYR A 50 11.76 7.57 -4.89
N GLY A 51 12.26 8.31 -3.91
CA GLY A 51 12.04 8.05 -2.48
C GLY A 51 13.32 8.14 -1.68
N ALA A 52 14.40 7.54 -2.16
CA ALA A 52 15.73 7.71 -1.56
C ALA A 52 16.25 9.12 -1.86
N GLY A 53 16.77 9.79 -0.83
CA GLY A 53 17.37 11.12 -0.99
C GLY A 53 16.38 12.29 -1.01
N LEU A 54 15.08 12.04 -0.88
CA LEU A 54 14.12 13.12 -0.71
C LEU A 54 14.29 13.80 0.64
N LEU A 55 14.15 15.13 0.66
CA LEU A 55 14.32 15.95 1.85
C LEU A 55 13.13 16.88 2.06
N GLY A 56 12.90 17.27 3.31
CA GLY A 56 11.93 18.28 3.69
C GLY A 56 10.52 17.96 3.22
N ARG A 57 9.90 18.92 2.55
CA ARG A 57 8.51 18.83 2.10
C ARG A 57 8.28 17.72 1.09
N ASP A 58 9.22 17.47 0.22
CA ASP A 58 9.11 16.40 -0.79
C ASP A 58 9.12 15.02 -0.12
N ARG A 59 9.95 14.84 0.89
CA ARG A 59 10.00 13.62 1.67
C ARG A 59 8.68 13.42 2.42
N ASP A 60 8.16 14.45 3.05
CA ASP A 60 6.90 14.38 3.79
C ASP A 60 5.72 14.05 2.89
N ALA A 61 5.67 14.65 1.70
CA ALA A 61 4.64 14.35 0.69
C ALA A 61 4.72 12.90 0.20
N HIS A 62 5.93 12.39 -0.02
CA HIS A 62 6.14 11.01 -0.44
C HIS A 62 5.66 10.02 0.64
N ILE A 63 6.02 10.26 1.89
CA ILE A 63 5.60 9.40 3.01
C ILE A 63 4.07 9.47 3.18
N ALA A 64 3.47 10.64 3.07
CA ALA A 64 2.02 10.79 3.15
C ALA A 64 1.30 9.99 2.06
N ALA A 65 1.81 10.01 0.83
CA ALA A 65 1.26 9.22 -0.27
C ALA A 65 1.38 7.72 -0.01
N LEU A 66 2.54 7.28 0.48
CA LEU A 66 2.78 5.87 0.83
C LEU A 66 1.84 5.39 1.94
N GLN A 67 1.49 6.24 2.89
CA GLN A 67 0.54 5.92 3.95
C GLN A 67 -0.91 5.90 3.45
N ALA A 68 -1.26 6.82 2.56
CA ALA A 68 -2.62 6.98 2.08
C ALA A 68 -3.06 5.87 1.12
N LEU A 69 -2.16 5.37 0.28
CA LEU A 69 -2.49 4.38 -0.75
C LEU A 69 -3.00 3.06 -0.16
N PRO A 70 -2.30 2.40 0.78
CA PRO A 70 -2.82 1.18 1.39
C PRO A 70 -4.07 1.38 2.23
N ALA A 71 -4.28 2.57 2.75
CA ALA A 71 -5.45 2.93 3.56
C ALA A 71 -6.68 3.29 2.72
N HIS A 72 -6.52 3.42 1.41
CA HIS A 72 -7.62 3.82 0.53
C HIS A 72 -8.76 2.80 0.54
N PRO A 73 -10.04 3.25 0.57
CA PRO A 73 -11.18 2.33 0.62
C PRO A 73 -11.26 1.32 -0.52
N ASN A 74 -10.71 1.62 -1.69
CA ASN A 74 -10.69 0.71 -2.84
C ASN A 74 -9.61 -0.36 -2.75
N VAL A 75 -8.77 -0.32 -1.73
CA VAL A 75 -7.69 -1.30 -1.53
C VAL A 75 -8.12 -2.31 -0.46
N GLY A 76 -8.23 -3.57 -0.85
CA GLY A 76 -8.58 -4.66 0.07
C GLY A 76 -7.36 -5.30 0.74
N ALA A 77 -6.22 -5.31 0.05
CA ALA A 77 -4.98 -5.88 0.55
C ALA A 77 -3.78 -5.18 -0.08
N THR A 78 -2.64 -5.17 0.62
CA THR A 78 -1.42 -4.53 0.11
C THR A 78 -0.22 -5.42 0.37
N VAL A 79 0.63 -5.54 -0.65
CA VAL A 79 2.00 -6.07 -0.53
C VAL A 79 2.95 -4.89 -0.57
N LEU A 80 3.66 -4.64 0.52
CA LEU A 80 4.69 -3.60 0.62
C LEU A 80 6.05 -4.20 0.32
N ILE A 81 6.78 -3.58 -0.59
CA ILE A 81 8.13 -4.00 -0.98
C ILE A 81 9.08 -2.85 -0.71
N GLY A 82 10.08 -3.09 0.13
CA GLY A 82 11.05 -2.08 0.51
C GLY A 82 12.12 -2.63 1.42
N ASP A 83 13.12 -1.80 1.69
CA ASP A 83 14.28 -2.12 2.52
C ASP A 83 14.38 -1.24 3.76
N ASN A 84 13.30 -0.54 4.10
CA ASN A 84 13.24 0.36 5.25
C ASN A 84 12.17 -0.11 6.23
N PRO A 85 12.50 -1.02 7.17
CA PRO A 85 11.53 -1.57 8.12
C PRO A 85 10.78 -0.53 8.94
N PRO A 86 11.40 0.53 9.51
CA PRO A 86 10.66 1.53 10.26
C PRO A 86 9.60 2.25 9.41
N LEU A 87 9.90 2.57 8.16
CA LEU A 87 8.93 3.18 7.27
C LEU A 87 7.81 2.19 6.90
N MET A 88 8.16 0.95 6.66
CA MET A 88 7.18 -0.11 6.39
C MET A 88 6.21 -0.27 7.57
N ASP A 89 6.72 -0.21 8.80
CA ASP A 89 5.90 -0.28 10.01
C ASP A 89 4.95 0.91 10.13
N ARG A 90 5.40 2.12 9.77
CA ARG A 90 4.54 3.32 9.76
C ARG A 90 3.42 3.21 8.74
N ILE A 91 3.71 2.73 7.56
CA ILE A 91 2.72 2.53 6.50
C ILE A 91 1.71 1.46 6.93
N ALA A 92 2.22 0.38 7.50
CA ALA A 92 1.39 -0.69 8.04
C ALA A 92 0.43 -0.20 9.12
N ALA A 93 0.94 0.57 10.08
CA ALA A 93 0.15 1.12 11.17
C ALA A 93 -0.93 2.08 10.66
N ALA A 94 -0.61 2.93 9.68
CA ALA A 94 -1.57 3.85 9.08
C ALA A 94 -2.70 3.09 8.37
N ALA A 95 -2.39 2.00 7.71
CA ALA A 95 -3.38 1.16 7.04
C ALA A 95 -4.24 0.38 8.05
N GLU A 96 -3.65 -0.13 9.11
CA GLU A 96 -4.37 -0.83 10.18
C GLU A 96 -5.26 0.10 10.99
N ALA A 97 -4.91 1.38 11.12
CA ALA A 97 -5.73 2.37 11.82
C ALA A 97 -7.09 2.59 11.15
N THR A 98 -7.22 2.31 9.87
CA THR A 98 -8.52 2.30 9.18
C THR A 98 -9.35 1.06 9.46
N GLY A 99 -8.80 0.10 10.18
CA GLY A 99 -9.42 -1.21 10.43
C GLY A 99 -9.44 -2.12 9.21
N ASN A 100 -8.85 -1.70 8.13
CA ASN A 100 -9.05 -2.32 6.83
C ASN A 100 -8.19 -3.54 6.59
N ALA A 101 -7.17 -3.82 7.47
CA ALA A 101 -6.35 -4.94 7.13
C ALA A 101 -5.30 -5.31 8.14
N ARG A 102 -4.98 -6.57 8.10
CA ARG A 102 -3.80 -7.12 8.77
C ARG A 102 -2.61 -7.04 7.83
N ILE A 103 -1.50 -6.58 8.35
CA ILE A 103 -0.21 -6.68 7.67
C ILE A 103 0.57 -7.79 8.33
N SER A 104 0.91 -8.81 7.54
CA SER A 104 1.82 -9.86 7.98
C SER A 104 3.23 -9.46 7.61
N PRO A 105 4.16 -9.37 8.56
CA PRO A 105 5.57 -9.20 8.22
C PRO A 105 6.07 -10.45 7.49
N TRP A 106 6.48 -10.26 6.25
CA TRP A 106 7.03 -11.32 5.42
C TRP A 106 8.43 -10.92 4.99
N MET A 107 9.43 -11.50 5.55
CA MET A 107 10.84 -11.19 5.25
C MET A 107 11.19 -9.71 5.50
N THR A 108 12.46 -9.39 5.51
CA THR A 108 12.97 -8.03 5.72
C THR A 108 12.54 -7.01 4.66
N ALA A 109 12.10 -7.47 3.52
CA ALA A 109 11.81 -6.61 2.37
C ALA A 109 10.34 -6.63 1.92
N VAL A 110 9.51 -7.52 2.46
CA VAL A 110 8.13 -7.66 1.98
C VAL A 110 7.18 -7.71 3.17
N ARG A 111 6.16 -6.88 3.12
CA ARG A 111 5.03 -6.94 4.05
C ARG A 111 3.74 -7.09 3.28
N MET A 112 2.95 -8.07 3.68
CA MET A 112 1.64 -8.30 3.10
C MET A 112 0.56 -7.83 4.06
N ARG A 113 -0.37 -7.07 3.53
CA ARG A 113 -1.61 -6.72 4.18
C ARG A 113 -2.69 -7.66 3.68
N LEU A 114 -3.32 -8.37 4.59
CA LEU A 114 -4.43 -9.25 4.28
C LEU A 114 -5.76 -8.59 4.66
N PRO A 115 -6.84 -8.84 3.90
CA PRO A 115 -8.15 -8.32 4.24
C PRO A 115 -8.67 -8.84 5.58
#